data_2544cbcc5ec8f2edda692439ced7b352
#
_entry.id   2544cbcc5ec8f2edda692439ced7b352
#
_cell.length_a   1.000
_cell.length_b   1.000
_cell.length_c   1.000
_cell.angle_alpha   90.00
_cell.angle_beta   90.00
_cell.angle_gamma   90.00
#
_symmetry.space_group_name_H-M   'P 1'
#
loop_
_entity.id
_entity.type
_entity.pdbx_description
1 polymer ?
#
loop_
_entity_poly.entity_id
_entity_poly.type
_entity_poly.pdbx_seq_one_letter_code
_entity_poly.pdbx_strand_id
1 'polypeptide(L)'
;MTDAVFLGGDRYHKAEEAHAGIGPVLEKAGLVVHYTDEFASINADLLKDAKLLVFLRDGMEWPNGHDAPPERWMQPHQEKAIEEFVLNGGSFLVMHNSAWNYPPDGGYRRTVAGYFQFHPPYMHFDVNITDSEHPITQGVEDYEIEDEQHFIWFDNDRVDLFAVSQGKDGRQSASGYSHEYGKGRVVYLANGHRLVVLQQPPVQRLLINAVNWLLHK
;
A
#
# COMPACT_ATOMS: atom_id res chain seq x y z
N MET A 1 -0.20 24.03 -1.93
CA MET A 1 0.28 23.22 -0.81
C MET A 1 -0.15 21.80 -1.11
N THR A 2 0.73 20.83 -1.11
CA THR A 2 0.42 19.41 -1.42
C THR A 2 -0.10 18.74 -0.17
N ASP A 3 -1.27 18.10 -0.24
CA ASP A 3 -1.85 17.37 0.90
C ASP A 3 -1.46 15.89 0.90
N ALA A 4 -1.23 15.31 -0.29
CA ALA A 4 -0.82 13.92 -0.44
C ALA A 4 0.30 13.77 -1.48
N VAL A 5 1.24 12.85 -1.21
CA VAL A 5 2.25 12.40 -2.16
C VAL A 5 1.90 10.98 -2.57
N PHE A 6 1.77 10.73 -3.88
CA PHE A 6 1.50 9.40 -4.40
C PHE A 6 2.63 8.96 -5.33
N LEU A 7 3.43 8.00 -4.86
CA LEU A 7 4.43 7.29 -5.64
C LEU A 7 3.80 6.04 -6.26
N GLY A 8 3.66 6.02 -7.58
CA GLY A 8 3.11 4.89 -8.31
C GLY A 8 3.93 4.59 -9.56
N GLY A 9 3.89 3.33 -9.97
CA GLY A 9 4.57 2.90 -11.20
C GLY A 9 5.91 2.24 -10.97
N ASP A 10 6.03 1.04 -11.54
CA ASP A 10 7.24 0.24 -11.60
C ASP A 10 7.20 -0.64 -12.86
N ARG A 11 8.11 -1.60 -12.96
CA ARG A 11 8.17 -2.52 -14.10
C ARG A 11 6.87 -3.27 -14.37
N TYR A 12 6.12 -3.62 -13.33
CA TYR A 12 4.96 -4.51 -13.39
C TYR A 12 3.63 -3.77 -13.28
N HIS A 13 3.67 -2.55 -12.74
CA HIS A 13 2.49 -1.73 -12.44
C HIS A 13 2.65 -0.36 -13.10
N LYS A 14 1.78 -0.05 -14.06
CA LYS A 14 1.83 1.23 -14.77
C LYS A 14 1.37 2.36 -13.86
N ALA A 15 2.15 3.45 -13.82
CA ALA A 15 1.82 4.64 -13.04
C ALA A 15 0.43 5.19 -13.37
N GLU A 16 0.07 5.23 -14.66
CA GLU A 16 -1.23 5.73 -15.13
C GLU A 16 -2.38 4.87 -14.61
N GLU A 17 -2.21 3.54 -14.53
CA GLU A 17 -3.24 2.63 -14.00
C GLU A 17 -3.40 2.78 -12.48
N ALA A 18 -2.28 2.91 -11.75
CA ALA A 18 -2.28 3.20 -10.32
C ALA A 18 -2.99 4.53 -10.02
N HIS A 19 -2.63 5.58 -10.76
CA HIS A 19 -3.24 6.90 -10.62
C HIS A 19 -4.74 6.88 -10.97
N ALA A 20 -5.14 6.19 -12.05
CA ALA A 20 -6.54 6.10 -12.46
C ALA A 20 -7.40 5.29 -11.47
N GLY A 21 -6.82 4.32 -10.76
CA GLY A 21 -7.54 3.51 -9.77
C GLY A 21 -7.66 4.16 -8.39
N ILE A 22 -6.63 4.86 -7.93
CA ILE A 22 -6.54 5.40 -6.57
C ILE A 22 -6.80 6.93 -6.55
N GLY A 23 -6.33 7.65 -7.57
CA GLY A 23 -6.40 9.11 -7.64
C GLY A 23 -7.78 9.70 -7.38
N PRO A 24 -8.85 9.21 -8.05
CA PRO A 24 -10.20 9.73 -7.84
C PRO A 24 -10.69 9.61 -6.38
N VAL A 25 -10.20 8.61 -5.62
CA VAL A 25 -10.52 8.47 -4.19
C VAL A 25 -9.85 9.57 -3.39
N LEU A 26 -8.58 9.87 -3.66
CA LEU A 26 -7.82 10.92 -2.98
C LEU A 26 -8.40 12.32 -3.28
N GLU A 27 -8.71 12.59 -4.54
CA GLU A 27 -9.30 13.85 -4.98
C GLU A 27 -10.69 14.06 -4.38
N LYS A 28 -11.53 13.01 -4.34
CA LYS A 28 -12.86 13.05 -3.71
C LYS A 28 -12.77 13.26 -2.19
N ALA A 29 -11.68 12.81 -1.56
CA ALA A 29 -11.39 13.11 -0.16
C ALA A 29 -10.95 14.57 0.06
N GLY A 30 -10.81 15.37 -1.00
CA GLY A 30 -10.47 16.79 -0.96
C GLY A 30 -8.96 17.06 -0.89
N LEU A 31 -8.12 16.08 -1.27
CA LEU A 31 -6.66 16.20 -1.22
C LEU A 31 -6.11 16.81 -2.52
N VAL A 32 -5.14 17.70 -2.38
CA VAL A 32 -4.28 18.13 -3.47
C VAL A 32 -3.12 17.15 -3.58
N VAL A 33 -3.10 16.34 -4.65
CA VAL A 33 -2.17 15.21 -4.79
C VAL A 33 -0.99 15.57 -5.68
N HIS A 34 0.22 15.31 -5.20
CA HIS A 34 1.44 15.27 -6.00
C HIS A 34 1.67 13.82 -6.46
N TYR A 35 1.40 13.56 -7.74
CA TYR A 35 1.68 12.27 -8.36
C TYR A 35 3.11 12.24 -8.88
N THR A 36 3.82 11.14 -8.63
CA THR A 36 5.17 10.92 -9.14
C THR A 36 5.45 9.43 -9.36
N ASP A 37 6.25 9.12 -10.36
CA ASP A 37 6.93 7.83 -10.55
C ASP A 37 8.45 7.95 -10.26
N GLU A 38 8.91 9.17 -9.98
CA GLU A 38 10.27 9.51 -9.63
C GLU A 38 10.59 9.16 -8.17
N PHE A 39 10.93 7.90 -7.89
CA PHE A 39 11.21 7.44 -6.53
C PHE A 39 12.39 8.20 -5.86
N ALA A 40 13.34 8.74 -6.65
CA ALA A 40 14.43 9.55 -6.13
C ALA A 40 13.95 10.86 -5.48
N SER A 41 12.75 11.33 -5.82
CA SER A 41 12.15 12.55 -5.26
C SER A 41 11.65 12.38 -3.82
N ILE A 42 11.47 11.15 -3.35
CA ILE A 42 10.97 10.88 -1.98
C ILE A 42 12.04 11.29 -0.97
N ASN A 43 11.75 12.32 -0.21
CA ASN A 43 12.63 12.86 0.83
C ASN A 43 11.83 13.67 1.86
N ALA A 44 12.48 14.12 2.93
CA ALA A 44 11.83 14.88 4.00
C ALA A 44 11.22 16.21 3.54
N ASP A 45 11.84 16.89 2.56
CA ASP A 45 11.33 18.17 2.04
C ASP A 45 10.03 17.98 1.25
N LEU A 46 9.92 16.92 0.47
CA LEU A 46 8.69 16.58 -0.26
C LEU A 46 7.56 16.23 0.70
N LEU A 47 7.87 15.52 1.79
CA LEU A 47 6.88 15.01 2.74
C LEU A 47 6.46 16.01 3.82
N LYS A 48 7.22 17.09 4.05
CA LYS A 48 7.07 17.99 5.21
C LYS A 48 5.68 18.60 5.41
N ASP A 49 4.97 18.87 4.32
CA ASP A 49 3.63 19.52 4.34
C ASP A 49 2.52 18.53 3.97
N ALA A 50 2.86 17.28 3.62
CA ALA A 50 1.90 16.26 3.28
C ALA A 50 1.19 15.71 4.53
N LYS A 51 -0.05 15.25 4.34
CA LYS A 51 -0.85 14.54 5.37
C LYS A 51 -0.87 13.05 5.10
N LEU A 52 -0.75 12.66 3.83
CA LEU A 52 -0.86 11.30 3.35
C LEU A 52 0.24 10.97 2.34
N LEU A 53 0.91 9.84 2.56
CA LEU A 53 1.79 9.19 1.60
C LEU A 53 1.04 7.97 1.05
N VAL A 54 1.12 7.75 -0.26
CA VAL A 54 0.54 6.57 -0.94
C VAL A 54 1.60 5.93 -1.79
N PHE A 55 1.82 4.63 -1.62
CA PHE A 55 2.69 3.84 -2.50
C PHE A 55 1.91 2.73 -3.20
N LEU A 56 2.09 2.64 -4.52
CA LEU A 56 1.87 1.47 -5.35
C LEU A 56 3.11 1.30 -6.24
N ARG A 57 4.20 0.86 -5.62
CA ARG A 57 5.49 0.65 -6.24
C ARG A 57 6.31 -0.34 -5.40
N ASP A 58 7.00 -1.27 -6.06
CA ASP A 58 7.97 -2.16 -5.40
C ASP A 58 9.30 -1.44 -5.06
N GLY A 59 10.15 -2.14 -4.29
CA GLY A 59 11.46 -1.63 -3.87
C GLY A 59 12.57 -1.78 -4.92
N MET A 60 12.25 -2.12 -6.18
CA MET A 60 13.23 -2.44 -7.21
C MET A 60 13.37 -1.36 -8.27
N GLU A 61 14.58 -1.24 -8.81
CA GLU A 61 14.89 -0.57 -10.08
C GLU A 61 15.78 -1.46 -10.95
N TRP A 62 15.86 -1.13 -12.23
CA TRP A 62 16.53 -1.94 -13.24
C TRP A 62 17.54 -1.09 -14.05
N PRO A 63 18.59 -0.52 -13.40
CA PRO A 63 19.50 0.44 -14.03
C PRO A 63 20.30 -0.16 -15.18
N ASN A 64 20.50 -1.49 -15.16
CA ASN A 64 21.27 -2.23 -16.17
C ASN A 64 20.37 -3.02 -17.14
N GLY A 65 19.09 -2.68 -17.21
CA GLY A 65 18.10 -3.36 -18.05
C GLY A 65 17.48 -4.59 -17.40
N HIS A 66 16.41 -5.08 -18.02
CA HIS A 66 15.55 -6.10 -17.44
C HIS A 66 16.16 -7.51 -17.36
N ASP A 67 17.24 -7.77 -18.06
CA ASP A 67 17.97 -9.05 -18.03
C ASP A 67 19.04 -9.10 -16.93
N ALA A 68 19.31 -7.96 -16.29
CA ALA A 68 20.22 -7.86 -15.15
C ALA A 68 19.43 -7.99 -13.82
N PRO A 69 20.10 -8.41 -12.72
CA PRO A 69 19.47 -8.37 -11.40
C PRO A 69 19.02 -6.95 -11.02
N PRO A 70 17.84 -6.80 -10.39
CA PRO A 70 17.40 -5.49 -9.92
C PRO A 70 18.21 -5.01 -8.72
N GLU A 71 18.24 -3.70 -8.55
CA GLU A 71 18.78 -3.04 -7.36
C GLU A 71 17.65 -2.50 -6.49
N ARG A 72 17.91 -2.28 -5.20
CA ARG A 72 16.96 -1.57 -4.34
C ARG A 72 17.13 -0.07 -4.53
N TRP A 73 16.04 0.62 -4.86
CA TRP A 73 16.09 2.06 -5.03
C TRP A 73 16.08 2.84 -3.71
N MET A 74 15.39 2.32 -2.68
CA MET A 74 15.22 3.04 -1.42
C MET A 74 16.54 3.17 -0.67
N GLN A 75 16.98 4.41 -0.51
CA GLN A 75 18.20 4.76 0.20
C GLN A 75 17.90 5.01 1.69
N PRO A 76 18.91 4.91 2.60
CA PRO A 76 18.71 5.12 4.03
C PRO A 76 18.05 6.45 4.41
N HIS A 77 18.32 7.53 3.67
CA HIS A 77 17.72 8.84 3.93
C HIS A 77 16.24 8.90 3.55
N GLN A 78 15.82 8.16 2.52
CA GLN A 78 14.42 8.04 2.10
C GLN A 78 13.63 7.20 3.10
N GLU A 79 14.18 6.07 3.49
CA GLU A 79 13.61 5.21 4.53
C GLU A 79 13.39 5.97 5.84
N LYS A 80 14.40 6.74 6.27
CA LYS A 80 14.31 7.61 7.43
C LYS A 80 13.24 8.69 7.25
N ALA A 81 13.16 9.33 6.09
CA ALA A 81 12.17 10.37 5.83
C ALA A 81 10.73 9.84 5.92
N ILE A 82 10.47 8.63 5.39
CA ILE A 82 9.16 7.98 5.46
C ILE A 82 8.82 7.61 6.92
N GLU A 83 9.76 6.98 7.63
CA GLU A 83 9.56 6.61 9.03
C GLU A 83 9.28 7.84 9.91
N GLU A 84 10.09 8.89 9.80
CA GLU A 84 9.90 10.14 10.55
C GLU A 84 8.60 10.86 10.18
N PHE A 85 8.20 10.84 8.91
CA PHE A 85 6.93 11.38 8.46
C PHE A 85 5.76 10.74 9.22
N VAL A 86 5.73 9.41 9.29
CA VAL A 86 4.64 8.70 9.98
C VAL A 86 4.74 8.87 11.49
N LEU A 87 5.94 8.74 12.09
CA LEU A 87 6.15 8.95 13.53
C LEU A 87 5.67 10.33 14.02
N ASN A 88 5.75 11.35 13.15
CA ASN A 88 5.35 12.72 13.47
C ASN A 88 3.88 13.04 13.15
N GLY A 89 3.09 12.08 12.65
CA GLY A 89 1.64 12.22 12.45
C GLY A 89 1.17 12.19 11.01
N GLY A 90 2.07 12.00 10.04
CA GLY A 90 1.69 11.68 8.66
C GLY A 90 1.08 10.29 8.56
N SER A 91 0.23 10.07 7.58
CA SER A 91 -0.42 8.78 7.35
C SER A 91 0.11 8.11 6.10
N PHE A 92 0.11 6.77 6.07
CA PHE A 92 0.68 6.01 4.95
C PHE A 92 -0.26 4.92 4.45
N LEU A 93 -0.64 4.98 3.17
CA LEU A 93 -1.35 3.93 2.45
C LEU A 93 -0.37 3.13 1.62
N VAL A 94 -0.19 1.87 1.98
CA VAL A 94 0.71 0.91 1.35
C VAL A 94 -0.12 -0.05 0.52
N MET A 95 0.05 -0.02 -0.80
CA MET A 95 -0.75 -0.81 -1.73
C MET A 95 0.05 -1.96 -2.34
N HIS A 96 -0.56 -3.13 -2.41
CA HIS A 96 -0.14 -4.26 -3.22
C HIS A 96 1.35 -4.61 -3.01
N ASN A 97 2.19 -4.44 -4.03
CA ASN A 97 3.61 -4.77 -4.03
C ASN A 97 4.51 -3.80 -3.25
N SER A 98 3.94 -2.77 -2.63
CA SER A 98 4.72 -1.78 -1.87
C SER A 98 5.33 -2.34 -0.56
N ALA A 99 5.11 -3.62 -0.26
CA ALA A 99 5.82 -4.34 0.80
C ALA A 99 6.96 -5.23 0.26
N TRP A 100 7.27 -5.19 -1.05
CA TRP A 100 8.25 -6.06 -1.69
C TRP A 100 9.59 -5.39 -1.94
N ASN A 101 10.67 -6.13 -1.60
CA ASN A 101 12.07 -5.83 -1.86
C ASN A 101 12.59 -4.51 -1.26
N TYR A 102 12.00 -4.08 -0.15
CA TYR A 102 12.55 -3.02 0.71
C TYR A 102 13.52 -3.62 1.74
N PRO A 103 14.35 -2.80 2.43
CA PRO A 103 15.22 -3.30 3.49
C PRO A 103 14.41 -4.05 4.56
N PRO A 104 14.77 -5.31 4.91
CA PRO A 104 13.93 -6.17 5.76
C PRO A 104 13.93 -5.80 7.25
N ASP A 105 14.88 -4.95 7.67
CA ASP A 105 15.12 -4.56 9.06
C ASP A 105 15.17 -3.03 9.27
N GLY A 106 14.87 -2.27 8.21
CA GLY A 106 14.96 -0.81 8.22
C GLY A 106 13.71 -0.09 8.75
N GLY A 107 13.74 1.25 8.68
CA GLY A 107 12.65 2.12 9.10
C GLY A 107 11.39 1.90 8.28
N TYR A 108 11.52 1.65 6.97
CA TYR A 108 10.39 1.33 6.11
C TYR A 108 9.67 0.06 6.56
N ARG A 109 10.43 -1.03 6.83
CA ARG A 109 9.87 -2.29 7.33
C ARG A 109 9.14 -2.11 8.67
N ARG A 110 9.73 -1.32 9.60
CA ARG A 110 9.09 -1.01 10.88
C ARG A 110 7.80 -0.21 10.71
N THR A 111 7.79 0.72 9.76
CA THR A 111 6.61 1.56 9.44
C THR A 111 5.50 0.73 8.82
N VAL A 112 5.80 -0.10 7.82
CA VAL A 112 4.80 -0.93 7.12
C VAL A 112 4.30 -2.08 8.00
N ALA A 113 5.09 -2.57 8.94
CA ALA A 113 4.83 -3.75 9.78
C ALA A 113 4.58 -5.03 8.97
N GLY A 114 4.98 -5.07 7.69
CA GLY A 114 4.79 -6.19 6.78
C GLY A 114 5.95 -6.35 5.80
N TYR A 115 6.06 -7.55 5.24
CA TYR A 115 7.06 -7.89 4.23
C TYR A 115 6.51 -8.96 3.28
N PHE A 116 6.52 -8.65 1.99
CA PHE A 116 6.08 -9.57 0.95
C PHE A 116 7.00 -10.79 0.86
N GLN A 117 6.42 -11.96 0.69
CA GLN A 117 7.14 -13.22 0.54
C GLN A 117 7.12 -13.72 -0.91
N PHE A 118 5.93 -13.92 -1.43
CA PHE A 118 5.69 -14.38 -2.80
C PHE A 118 4.22 -14.20 -3.16
N HIS A 119 3.88 -14.43 -4.42
CA HIS A 119 2.52 -14.65 -4.90
C HIS A 119 2.47 -15.81 -5.91
N PRO A 120 1.39 -16.58 -5.99
CA PRO A 120 1.13 -17.47 -7.11
C PRO A 120 0.86 -16.65 -8.38
N PRO A 121 0.76 -17.29 -9.56
CA PRO A 121 0.29 -16.60 -10.76
C PRO A 121 -1.07 -15.93 -10.54
N TYR A 122 -1.35 -14.88 -11.31
CA TYR A 122 -2.62 -14.17 -11.33
C TYR A 122 -3.80 -15.14 -11.39
N MET A 123 -4.73 -15.08 -10.44
CA MET A 123 -5.77 -16.09 -10.24
C MET A 123 -6.97 -15.55 -9.46
N HIS A 124 -8.09 -16.29 -9.50
CA HIS A 124 -9.23 -16.05 -8.61
C HIS A 124 -8.96 -16.56 -7.19
N PHE A 125 -9.30 -15.76 -6.20
CA PHE A 125 -9.28 -16.13 -4.78
C PHE A 125 -10.34 -15.32 -4.00
N ASP A 126 -10.68 -15.80 -2.81
CA ASP A 126 -11.62 -15.13 -1.92
C ASP A 126 -10.89 -14.12 -1.03
N VAL A 127 -11.54 -13.01 -0.73
CA VAL A 127 -11.16 -12.06 0.32
C VAL A 127 -12.24 -12.08 1.38
N ASN A 128 -11.89 -12.53 2.57
CA ASN A 128 -12.78 -12.65 3.71
C ASN A 128 -12.54 -11.49 4.68
N ILE A 129 -13.61 -10.82 5.09
CA ILE A 129 -13.57 -9.76 6.09
C ILE A 129 -13.53 -10.42 7.48
N THR A 130 -12.44 -10.23 8.20
CA THR A 130 -12.21 -10.86 9.52
C THR A 130 -12.65 -9.97 10.69
N ASP A 131 -12.77 -8.67 10.46
CA ASP A 131 -13.29 -7.71 11.41
C ASP A 131 -14.28 -6.75 10.71
N SER A 132 -15.59 -7.04 10.83
CA SER A 132 -16.66 -6.23 10.24
C SER A 132 -16.92 -4.92 10.99
N GLU A 133 -16.45 -4.79 12.23
CA GLU A 133 -16.61 -3.59 13.04
C GLU A 133 -15.50 -2.55 12.78
N HIS A 134 -14.40 -2.97 12.13
CA HIS A 134 -13.31 -2.07 11.80
C HIS A 134 -13.78 -0.96 10.84
N PRO A 135 -13.42 0.33 11.06
CA PRO A 135 -13.88 1.44 10.21
C PRO A 135 -13.58 1.25 8.71
N ILE A 136 -12.47 0.57 8.37
CA ILE A 136 -12.07 0.35 6.98
C ILE A 136 -12.97 -0.68 6.27
N THR A 137 -13.58 -1.61 6.99
CA THR A 137 -14.43 -2.66 6.40
C THR A 137 -15.91 -2.29 6.34
N GLN A 138 -16.30 -1.13 6.83
CA GLN A 138 -17.71 -0.72 6.84
C GLN A 138 -18.34 -0.73 5.44
N GLY A 139 -19.40 -1.55 5.28
CA GLY A 139 -20.10 -1.73 4.01
C GLY A 139 -19.31 -2.57 2.97
N VAL A 140 -18.35 -3.36 3.43
CA VAL A 140 -17.66 -4.38 2.63
C VAL A 140 -18.04 -5.76 3.16
N GLU A 141 -18.48 -6.63 2.27
CA GLU A 141 -18.73 -8.05 2.52
C GLU A 141 -17.58 -8.88 1.93
N ASP A 142 -17.55 -10.18 2.23
CA ASP A 142 -16.63 -11.12 1.58
C ASP A 142 -16.83 -11.08 0.06
N TYR A 143 -15.73 -11.17 -0.69
CA TYR A 143 -15.77 -11.09 -2.16
C TYR A 143 -14.74 -11.99 -2.81
N GLU A 144 -15.04 -12.45 -4.04
CA GLU A 144 -14.07 -13.09 -4.92
C GLU A 144 -13.42 -12.03 -5.82
N ILE A 145 -12.13 -12.17 -6.07
CA ILE A 145 -11.37 -11.30 -6.96
C ILE A 145 -10.38 -12.10 -7.81
N GLU A 146 -10.12 -11.62 -9.02
CA GLU A 146 -9.03 -12.11 -9.86
C GLU A 146 -7.86 -11.13 -9.77
N ASP A 147 -6.78 -11.54 -9.07
CA ASP A 147 -5.60 -10.71 -8.79
C ASP A 147 -4.38 -11.60 -8.47
N GLU A 148 -3.27 -11.01 -8.07
CA GLU A 148 -2.15 -11.68 -7.44
C GLU A 148 -2.41 -11.82 -5.93
N GLN A 149 -2.57 -13.06 -5.46
CA GLN A 149 -2.69 -13.34 -4.02
C GLN A 149 -1.33 -13.14 -3.35
N HIS A 150 -1.08 -11.97 -2.78
CA HIS A 150 0.15 -11.68 -2.06
C HIS A 150 0.24 -12.42 -0.73
N PHE A 151 1.32 -13.14 -0.51
CA PHE A 151 1.66 -13.73 0.78
C PHE A 151 2.57 -12.76 1.52
N ILE A 152 2.06 -12.22 2.63
CA ILE A 152 2.70 -11.19 3.44
C ILE A 152 3.06 -11.76 4.80
N TRP A 153 4.31 -11.59 5.21
CA TRP A 153 4.68 -11.72 6.61
C TRP A 153 4.47 -10.39 7.31
N PHE A 154 3.76 -10.38 8.43
CA PHE A 154 3.39 -9.16 9.14
C PHE A 154 3.53 -9.32 10.66
N ASP A 155 3.67 -8.20 11.36
CA ASP A 155 3.85 -8.16 12.82
C ASP A 155 2.48 -8.26 13.49
N ASN A 156 1.99 -9.49 13.68
CA ASN A 156 0.64 -9.79 14.14
C ASN A 156 0.27 -9.19 15.51
N ASP A 157 1.27 -8.89 16.35
CA ASP A 157 1.10 -8.25 17.65
C ASP A 157 1.00 -6.71 17.57
N ARG A 158 1.18 -6.14 16.38
CA ARG A 158 1.21 -4.70 16.15
C ARG A 158 0.10 -4.19 15.23
N VAL A 159 -0.56 -5.07 14.50
CA VAL A 159 -1.53 -4.68 13.47
C VAL A 159 -2.91 -5.19 13.77
N ASP A 160 -3.92 -4.42 13.36
CA ASP A 160 -5.32 -4.82 13.34
C ASP A 160 -5.63 -5.44 11.98
N LEU A 161 -5.66 -6.78 11.92
CA LEU A 161 -5.94 -7.55 10.71
C LEU A 161 -7.46 -7.57 10.46
N PHE A 162 -7.92 -6.95 9.39
CA PHE A 162 -9.34 -6.83 9.07
C PHE A 162 -9.78 -7.60 7.81
N ALA A 163 -8.85 -8.08 6.98
CA ALA A 163 -9.17 -8.87 5.79
C ALA A 163 -8.08 -9.90 5.49
N VAL A 164 -8.50 -11.10 5.06
CA VAL A 164 -7.64 -12.24 4.71
C VAL A 164 -7.99 -12.76 3.33
N SER A 165 -7.01 -12.95 2.47
CA SER A 165 -7.16 -13.66 1.19
C SER A 165 -7.09 -15.17 1.41
N GLN A 166 -7.90 -15.94 0.67
CA GLN A 166 -7.89 -17.41 0.69
C GLN A 166 -7.92 -17.97 -0.72
N GLY A 167 -6.84 -18.65 -1.10
CA GLY A 167 -6.76 -19.37 -2.37
C GLY A 167 -7.59 -20.66 -2.36
N LYS A 168 -7.89 -21.19 -3.55
CA LYS A 168 -8.62 -22.46 -3.71
C LYS A 168 -7.88 -23.67 -3.11
N ASP A 169 -6.59 -23.55 -2.89
CA ASP A 169 -5.76 -24.56 -2.20
C ASP A 169 -5.81 -24.44 -0.66
N GLY A 170 -6.61 -23.50 -0.14
CA GLY A 170 -6.80 -23.23 1.28
C GLY A 170 -5.72 -22.37 1.92
N ARG A 171 -4.67 -21.95 1.19
CA ARG A 171 -3.65 -21.06 1.73
C ARG A 171 -4.22 -19.66 1.95
N GLN A 172 -3.87 -19.07 3.08
CA GLN A 172 -4.35 -17.76 3.49
C GLN A 172 -3.19 -16.78 3.69
N SER A 173 -3.47 -15.51 3.49
CA SER A 173 -2.57 -14.40 3.80
C SER A 173 -3.33 -13.13 4.18
N ALA A 174 -2.68 -12.18 4.84
CA ALA A 174 -3.26 -10.87 5.08
C ALA A 174 -3.59 -10.18 3.75
N SER A 175 -4.84 -9.71 3.60
CA SER A 175 -5.30 -8.91 2.47
C SER A 175 -5.49 -7.44 2.85
N GLY A 176 -5.69 -7.16 4.14
CA GLY A 176 -5.77 -5.81 4.66
C GLY A 176 -5.50 -5.76 6.17
N TYR A 177 -4.66 -4.83 6.58
CA TYR A 177 -4.43 -4.51 7.99
C TYR A 177 -4.15 -3.02 8.18
N SER A 178 -4.31 -2.55 9.41
CA SER A 178 -3.99 -1.19 9.83
C SER A 178 -3.25 -1.18 11.16
N HIS A 179 -2.57 -0.10 11.46
CA HIS A 179 -1.98 0.16 12.78
C HIS A 179 -1.63 1.63 12.96
N GLU A 180 -1.43 2.01 14.20
CA GLU A 180 -0.82 3.29 14.56
C GLU A 180 0.71 3.12 14.67
N TYR A 181 1.46 4.12 14.17
CA TYR A 181 2.92 4.15 14.30
C TYR A 181 3.38 5.56 14.72
N GLY A 182 3.84 5.68 15.94
CA GLY A 182 4.09 6.99 16.55
C GLY A 182 2.79 7.80 16.68
N LYS A 183 2.69 8.93 15.97
CA LYS A 183 1.48 9.76 15.93
C LYS A 183 0.68 9.56 14.63
N GLY A 184 1.21 8.79 13.69
CA GLY A 184 0.60 8.55 12.39
C GLY A 184 -0.10 7.21 12.29
N ARG A 185 -0.67 6.96 11.12
CA ARG A 185 -1.44 5.75 10.81
C ARG A 185 -0.96 5.10 9.53
N VAL A 186 -1.01 3.78 9.50
CA VAL A 186 -0.61 2.99 8.33
C VAL A 186 -1.73 2.01 7.98
N VAL A 187 -2.01 1.89 6.68
CA VAL A 187 -2.90 0.86 6.14
C VAL A 187 -2.16 0.13 5.03
N TYR A 188 -2.23 -1.19 5.05
CA TYR A 188 -1.85 -2.06 3.95
C TYR A 188 -3.08 -2.67 3.30
N LEU A 189 -3.16 -2.62 1.95
CA LEU A 189 -4.17 -3.31 1.13
C LEU A 189 -3.47 -4.11 0.04
N ALA A 190 -3.72 -5.42 -0.01
CA ALA A 190 -3.01 -6.35 -0.90
C ALA A 190 -3.50 -6.29 -2.35
N ASN A 191 -4.78 -5.99 -2.60
CA ASN A 191 -5.36 -6.00 -3.95
C ASN A 191 -4.98 -4.74 -4.73
N GLY A 192 -4.52 -4.92 -6.00
CA GLY A 192 -4.17 -3.74 -6.78
C GLY A 192 -3.27 -3.92 -7.99
N HIS A 193 -3.04 -5.15 -8.50
CA HIS A 193 -2.12 -5.40 -9.60
C HIS A 193 -2.51 -4.65 -10.90
N ARG A 194 -3.81 -4.53 -11.19
CA ARG A 194 -4.32 -3.91 -12.42
C ARG A 194 -5.40 -2.89 -12.13
N LEU A 195 -5.60 -1.97 -13.08
CA LEU A 195 -6.67 -0.99 -12.99
C LEU A 195 -8.05 -1.62 -12.76
N VAL A 196 -8.36 -2.73 -13.45
CA VAL A 196 -9.63 -3.44 -13.30
C VAL A 196 -9.84 -3.97 -11.86
N VAL A 197 -8.77 -4.34 -11.17
CA VAL A 197 -8.79 -4.75 -9.76
C VAL A 197 -9.07 -3.54 -8.87
N LEU A 198 -8.31 -2.46 -9.06
CA LEU A 198 -8.47 -1.21 -8.31
C LEU A 198 -9.88 -0.61 -8.47
N GLN A 199 -10.55 -0.85 -9.60
CA GLN A 199 -11.91 -0.38 -9.88
C GLN A 199 -13.02 -1.31 -9.38
N GLN A 200 -12.72 -2.47 -8.82
CA GLN A 200 -13.74 -3.35 -8.24
C GLN A 200 -14.46 -2.65 -7.06
N PRO A 201 -15.80 -2.74 -6.98
CA PRO A 201 -16.57 -2.04 -5.96
C PRO A 201 -16.09 -2.28 -4.52
N PRO A 202 -15.80 -3.53 -4.07
CA PRO A 202 -15.29 -3.77 -2.72
C PRO A 202 -13.90 -3.15 -2.50
N VAL A 203 -12.99 -3.20 -3.49
CA VAL A 203 -11.66 -2.58 -3.40
C VAL A 203 -11.77 -1.06 -3.30
N GLN A 204 -12.65 -0.44 -4.12
CA GLN A 204 -12.91 0.99 -4.05
C GLN A 204 -13.51 1.39 -2.69
N ARG A 205 -14.39 0.57 -2.11
CA ARG A 205 -14.95 0.83 -0.79
C ARG A 205 -13.87 0.77 0.29
N LEU A 206 -13.02 -0.26 0.27
CA LEU A 206 -11.87 -0.37 1.17
C LEU A 206 -10.93 0.83 1.04
N LEU A 207 -10.61 1.26 -0.19
CA LEU A 207 -9.77 2.44 -0.46
C LEU A 207 -10.37 3.72 0.13
N ILE A 208 -11.68 3.97 -0.11
CA ILE A 208 -12.38 5.14 0.43
C ILE A 208 -12.33 5.14 1.96
N ASN A 209 -12.64 4.02 2.57
CA ASN A 209 -12.67 3.88 4.02
C ASN A 209 -11.25 4.01 4.61
N ALA A 210 -10.24 3.40 3.96
CA ALA A 210 -8.84 3.50 4.37
C ALA A 210 -8.35 4.97 4.34
N VAL A 211 -8.63 5.70 3.26
CA VAL A 211 -8.28 7.13 3.17
C VAL A 211 -8.98 7.95 4.25
N ASN A 212 -10.27 7.69 4.51
CA ASN A 212 -10.99 8.39 5.58
C ASN A 212 -10.39 8.08 6.96
N TRP A 213 -10.10 6.81 7.26
CA TRP A 213 -9.47 6.41 8.52
C TRP A 213 -8.08 7.02 8.69
N LEU A 214 -7.25 7.02 7.64
CA LEU A 214 -5.93 7.64 7.63
C LEU A 214 -5.99 9.16 7.85
N LEU A 215 -7.05 9.83 7.38
CA LEU A 215 -7.25 11.28 7.53
C LEU A 215 -8.07 11.66 8.78
N HIS A 216 -8.37 10.72 9.68
CA HIS A 216 -9.17 10.94 10.89
C HIS A 216 -10.57 11.55 10.61
N LYS A 217 -11.23 11.10 9.54
CA LYS A 217 -12.57 11.56 9.12
C LYS A 217 -13.68 10.62 9.58
#